data_7ad259b597d0642e3358d4520722dfec
#
_entry.id   7ad259b597d0642e3358d4520722dfec
#
_cell.length_a   1.000
_cell.length_b   1.000
_cell.length_c   1.000
_cell.angle_alpha   90.00
_cell.angle_beta   90.00
_cell.angle_gamma   90.00
#
_symmetry.space_group_name_H-M   'P 1'
#
loop_
_entity.id
_entity.type
_entity.pdbx_description
1 polymer ?
#
loop_
_entity_poly.entity_id
_entity_poly.type
_entity_poly.pdbx_seq_one_letter_code
_entity_poly.pdbx_strand_id
1 'polypeptide(L)'
;MQAVVYSRDNCQWCDRVKHLLKTVKIDFVEYKYDQDFTKHEFQEEFGSDATFPQVQIENHYIGGCKETLQWLQSCLLYTSPSPRDG
;
A
#
# COMPACT_ATOMS: atom_id res chain seq x y z
N MET A 1 -9.71 -0.22 10.20
CA MET A 1 -8.71 0.45 9.33
C MET A 1 -8.87 -0.10 7.94
N GLN A 2 -8.97 0.76 6.96
CA GLN A 2 -9.20 0.35 5.59
C GLN A 2 -8.15 0.95 4.67
N ALA A 3 -7.67 0.14 3.73
CA ALA A 3 -6.65 0.55 2.79
C ALA A 3 -7.16 0.49 1.36
N VAL A 4 -6.50 1.22 0.49
CA VAL A 4 -6.73 1.16 -0.96
C VAL A 4 -5.40 0.87 -1.61
N VAL A 5 -5.39 -0.08 -2.53
CA VAL A 5 -4.18 -0.48 -3.24
C VAL A 5 -4.39 -0.23 -4.73
N TYR A 6 -3.53 0.59 -5.31
CA TYR A 6 -3.52 0.83 -6.74
C TYR A 6 -2.46 -0.08 -7.35
N SER A 7 -2.88 -1.03 -8.16
CA SER A 7 -2.00 -2.06 -8.69
C SER A 7 -2.12 -2.17 -10.21
N ARG A 8 -1.30 -3.03 -10.79
CA ARG A 8 -1.37 -3.33 -12.21
C ARG A 8 -1.04 -4.79 -12.42
N ASP A 9 -1.27 -5.28 -13.63
CA ASP A 9 -0.93 -6.66 -13.98
C ASP A 9 0.58 -6.85 -14.00
N ASN A 10 1.01 -8.06 -13.76
CA ASN A 10 2.42 -8.45 -13.76
C ASN A 10 3.26 -7.61 -12.81
N CYS A 11 2.70 -7.30 -11.67
CA CYS A 11 3.37 -6.49 -10.67
C CYS A 11 3.62 -7.34 -9.42
N GLN A 12 4.84 -7.81 -9.27
CA GLN A 12 5.22 -8.63 -8.14
C GLN A 12 5.06 -7.88 -6.82
N TRP A 13 5.44 -6.61 -6.81
CA TRP A 13 5.35 -5.81 -5.60
C TRP A 13 3.92 -5.51 -5.21
N CYS A 14 3.02 -5.44 -6.19
CA CYS A 14 1.60 -5.28 -5.90
C CYS A 14 1.07 -6.50 -5.15
N ASP A 15 1.47 -7.69 -5.58
CA ASP A 15 1.08 -8.91 -4.89
C ASP A 15 1.64 -8.95 -3.48
N ARG A 16 2.86 -8.51 -3.30
CA ARG A 16 3.49 -8.50 -1.99
C ARG A 16 2.77 -7.57 -1.02
N VAL A 17 2.40 -6.40 -1.47
CA VAL A 17 1.73 -5.46 -0.58
C VAL A 17 0.32 -5.93 -0.24
N LYS A 18 -0.36 -6.57 -1.18
CA LYS A 18 -1.67 -7.14 -0.89
C LYS A 18 -1.55 -8.25 0.15
N HIS A 19 -0.55 -9.10 -0.01
CA HIS A 19 -0.31 -10.17 0.96
C HIS A 19 0.03 -9.60 2.33
N LEU A 20 0.84 -8.57 2.36
CA LEU A 20 1.20 -7.91 3.61
C LEU A 20 -0.03 -7.38 4.34
N LEU A 21 -0.91 -6.72 3.63
CA LEU A 21 -2.13 -6.18 4.23
C LEU A 21 -3.03 -7.30 4.77
N LYS A 22 -3.11 -8.41 4.05
CA LYS A 22 -3.87 -9.56 4.54
C LYS A 22 -3.26 -10.15 5.80
N THR A 23 -1.94 -10.22 5.82
CA THR A 23 -1.21 -10.77 6.97
C THR A 23 -1.48 -9.97 8.23
N VAL A 24 -1.54 -8.66 8.12
CA VAL A 24 -1.80 -7.80 9.27
C VAL A 24 -3.30 -7.55 9.47
N LYS A 25 -4.14 -8.23 8.71
CA LYS A 25 -5.60 -8.18 8.85
C LYS A 25 -6.19 -6.80 8.62
N ILE A 26 -5.64 -6.09 7.67
CA ILE A 26 -6.17 -4.80 7.24
C ILE A 26 -7.01 -5.03 5.98
N ASP A 27 -8.26 -4.63 6.03
CA ASP A 27 -9.13 -4.70 4.86
C ASP A 27 -8.66 -3.72 3.81
N PHE A 28 -8.68 -4.13 2.56
CA PHE A 28 -8.28 -3.23 1.50
C PHE A 28 -9.12 -3.45 0.25
N VAL A 29 -9.18 -2.42 -0.57
CA VAL A 29 -9.81 -2.45 -1.88
C VAL A 29 -8.70 -2.31 -2.91
N GLU A 30 -8.73 -3.14 -3.93
CA GLU A 30 -7.74 -3.08 -4.99
C GLU A 30 -8.35 -2.43 -6.23
N TYR A 31 -7.67 -1.43 -6.76
CA TYR A 31 -7.99 -0.83 -8.05
C TYR A 31 -6.88 -1.20 -9.03
N LYS A 32 -7.28 -1.73 -10.17
CA LYS A 32 -6.31 -2.17 -11.17
C LYS A 32 -6.18 -1.16 -12.28
N TYR A 33 -4.93 -0.92 -12.66
CA TYR A 33 -4.60 -0.03 -13.76
C TYR A 33 -5.27 -0.51 -15.05
N ASP A 34 -5.82 0.42 -15.79
CA ASP A 34 -6.47 0.18 -17.07
C ASP A 34 -7.79 -0.59 -16.95
N GLN A 35 -8.22 -0.91 -15.75
CA GLN A 35 -9.53 -1.49 -15.48
C GLN A 35 -10.37 -0.56 -14.61
N ASP A 36 -9.81 -0.14 -13.50
CA ASP A 36 -10.53 0.70 -12.54
C ASP A 36 -10.10 2.16 -12.61
N PHE A 37 -8.93 2.41 -13.18
CA PHE A 37 -8.44 3.77 -13.35
C PHE A 37 -7.49 3.82 -14.54
N THR A 38 -7.29 5.02 -15.09
CA THR A 38 -6.40 5.21 -16.23
C THR A 38 -5.05 5.75 -15.75
N LYS A 39 -4.08 5.71 -16.65
CA LYS A 39 -2.76 6.29 -16.38
C LYS A 39 -2.87 7.77 -16.03
N HIS A 40 -3.72 8.49 -16.76
CA HIS A 40 -3.91 9.92 -16.52
C HIS A 40 -4.44 10.18 -15.11
N GLU A 41 -5.45 9.43 -14.71
CA GLU A 41 -6.03 9.55 -13.38
C GLU A 41 -5.00 9.25 -12.30
N PHE A 42 -4.21 8.20 -12.52
CA PHE A 42 -3.19 7.81 -11.57
C PHE A 42 -2.13 8.89 -11.42
N GLN A 43 -1.69 9.44 -12.53
CA GLN A 43 -0.66 10.48 -12.51
C GLN A 43 -1.16 11.77 -11.88
N GLU A 44 -2.43 12.09 -12.08
CA GLU A 44 -2.99 13.27 -11.42
C GLU A 44 -3.07 13.11 -9.92
N GLU A 45 -3.30 11.90 -9.47
CA GLU A 45 -3.43 11.63 -8.04
C GLU A 45 -2.07 11.51 -7.36
N PHE A 46 -1.13 10.81 -7.98
CA PHE A 46 0.11 10.44 -7.33
C PHE A 46 1.35 11.10 -7.96
N GLY A 47 1.20 11.74 -9.10
CA GLY A 47 2.32 12.35 -9.80
C GLY A 47 2.81 11.49 -10.95
N SER A 48 3.49 12.14 -11.92
CA SER A 48 3.95 11.45 -13.12
C SER A 48 5.08 10.47 -12.85
N ASP A 49 5.77 10.63 -11.73
CA ASP A 49 6.87 9.74 -11.37
C ASP A 49 6.43 8.60 -10.46
N ALA A 50 5.15 8.51 -10.15
CA ALA A 50 4.66 7.49 -9.25
C ALA A 50 4.77 6.10 -9.88
N THR A 51 5.07 5.13 -9.05
CA THR A 51 5.19 3.74 -9.49
C THR A 51 4.15 2.89 -8.80
N PHE A 52 4.01 1.65 -9.25
CA PHE A 52 3.11 0.69 -8.63
C PHE A 52 3.90 -0.21 -7.68
N PRO A 53 3.28 -0.66 -6.62
CA PRO A 53 1.93 -0.31 -6.16
C PRO A 53 1.92 1.03 -5.44
N GLN A 54 0.72 1.62 -5.30
CA GLN A 54 0.53 2.77 -4.45
C GLN A 54 -0.56 2.43 -3.43
N VAL A 55 -0.31 2.74 -2.18
CA VAL A 55 -1.19 2.36 -1.09
C VAL A 55 -1.65 3.60 -0.34
N GLN A 56 -2.94 3.62 -0.03
CA GLN A 56 -3.55 4.62 0.82
C GLN A 56 -4.14 3.90 2.02
N ILE A 57 -3.93 4.41 3.21
CA ILE A 57 -4.55 3.85 4.40
C ILE A 57 -5.25 4.97 5.13
N GLU A 58 -6.56 4.86 5.23
CA GLU A 58 -7.41 5.85 5.89
C GLU A 58 -7.16 7.26 5.36
N ASN A 59 -7.11 7.37 4.03
CA ASN A 59 -6.90 8.63 3.31
C ASN A 59 -5.49 9.21 3.44
N HIS A 60 -4.54 8.42 3.94
CA HIS A 60 -3.14 8.81 3.97
C HIS A 60 -2.40 8.11 2.84
N TYR A 61 -1.68 8.89 2.04
CA TYR A 61 -0.87 8.32 0.97
C TYR A 61 0.39 7.74 1.58
N ILE A 62 0.50 6.42 1.53
CA ILE A 62 1.62 5.73 2.16
C ILE A 62 2.77 5.56 1.17
N GLY A 63 2.48 5.14 -0.05
CA GLY A 63 3.51 4.90 -1.05
C GLY A 63 3.47 3.46 -1.54
N GLY A 64 4.64 2.93 -1.90
CA GLY A 64 4.74 1.57 -2.42
C GLY A 64 4.84 0.52 -1.33
N CYS A 65 5.29 -0.66 -1.74
CA CYS A 65 5.38 -1.79 -0.82
C CYS A 65 6.32 -1.51 0.34
N LYS A 66 7.48 -0.96 0.05
CA LYS A 66 8.47 -0.66 1.08
C LYS A 66 7.95 0.35 2.09
N GLU A 67 7.36 1.41 1.58
CA GLU A 67 6.81 2.45 2.44
C GLU A 67 5.67 1.92 3.28
N THR A 68 4.84 1.06 2.70
CA THR A 68 3.74 0.44 3.42
C THR A 68 4.27 -0.45 4.54
N LEU A 69 5.31 -1.21 4.27
CA LEU A 69 5.92 -2.05 5.27
C LEU A 69 6.47 -1.21 6.43
N GLN A 70 7.17 -0.14 6.11
CA GLN A 70 7.71 0.75 7.14
C GLN A 70 6.61 1.38 7.97
N TRP A 71 5.55 1.81 7.31
CA TRP A 71 4.43 2.41 8.02
C TRP A 71 3.78 1.41 8.97
N LEU A 72 3.59 0.19 8.51
CA LEU A 72 2.97 -0.85 9.32
C LEU A 72 3.88 -1.25 10.49
N GLN A 73 5.17 -1.33 10.26
CA GLN A 73 6.09 -1.62 11.33
C GLN A 73 6.06 -0.54 12.40
N SER A 74 6.04 0.69 11.98
CA SER A 74 5.96 1.81 12.92
C SER A 74 4.64 1.80 13.68
N CYS A 75 3.56 1.49 12.98
CA CYS A 75 2.23 1.50 13.57
C CYS A 75 2.00 0.29 14.46
N LEU A 76 2.43 -0.89 14.03
CA LEU A 76 2.12 -2.13 14.72
C LEU A 76 3.12 -2.48 15.80
N LEU A 77 4.40 -2.18 15.60
CA LEU A 77 5.40 -2.39 16.64
C LEU A 77 5.15 -1.52 17.83
N TYR A 78 4.49 -0.45 17.61
CA TYR A 78 4.11 0.44 18.65
C TYR A 78 3.20 -0.23 19.67
N THR A 79 2.34 -1.12 19.20
CA THR A 79 1.44 -1.83 20.07
C THR A 79 2.03 -3.13 20.57
N SER A 80 3.07 -3.62 19.95
CA SER A 80 3.76 -4.82 20.40
C SER A 80 4.89 -4.45 21.33
N PRO A 81 5.07 -5.17 22.41
CA PRO A 81 6.25 -4.95 23.20
C PRO A 81 7.47 -5.23 22.36
N SER A 82 8.22 -4.24 22.14
CA SER A 82 9.40 -4.39 21.32
C SER A 82 10.43 -5.22 22.08
N PRO A 83 10.89 -6.23 21.49
CA PRO A 83 11.97 -6.92 22.13
C PRO A 83 13.19 -6.14 21.90
N ARG A 84 13.57 -5.52 21.79
CA ARG A 84 14.56 -4.88 21.44
C ARG A 84 14.78 -3.84 21.61
N ASP A 85 14.75 -3.67 21.80
CA ASP A 85 14.76 -2.96 21.76
C ASP A 85 14.70 -2.42 21.57
N GLY A 86 14.56 -2.54 21.62
CA GLY A 86 14.35 -2.12 21.47
C GLY A 86 14.38 -2.07 21.34
#